data_b8163a744bb9b222aabb496f725db9a5
#
_entry.id   b8163a744bb9b222aabb496f725db9a5
#
_cell.length_a   1.000
_cell.length_b   1.000
_cell.length_c   1.000
_cell.angle_alpha   90.00
_cell.angle_beta   90.00
_cell.angle_gamma   90.00
#
_symmetry.space_group_name_H-M   'P 1'
#
loop_
_entity.id
_entity.type
_entity.pdbx_description
1 polymer ?
#
loop_
_entity_poly.entity_id
_entity_poly.type
_entity_poly.pdbx_seq_one_letter_code
_entity_poly.pdbx_strand_id
1 'polypeptide(L)'
;KRAVKNLLAQKPIQYIIGKSFFRSLTLNVNENVLIPRPETEELVDWVVEDFRNIYPKKNIIDVGTGSGCIAISLAKELKRNIVYALDNDDAILELAKQNAKKNNVQVNFFKKDINFLNSLNLKIDVVVSNPPYVLNKEKKNMKLNVLKHEPHEAIFVNDEDPLKFYRLILDYAKLNLEKSG
;
A
#
# COMPACT_ATOMS: atom_id res chain seq x y z
N LYS A 1 -0.01 -24.10 -21.54
CA LYS A 1 -1.39 -23.89 -22.05
C LYS A 1 -2.20 -22.92 -21.16
N ARG A 2 -2.22 -23.06 -19.80
CA ARG A 2 -2.99 -22.18 -18.90
C ARG A 2 -2.50 -20.70 -18.92
N ALA A 3 -1.18 -20.48 -18.90
CA ALA A 3 -0.60 -19.13 -18.94
C ALA A 3 -0.96 -18.38 -20.24
N VAL A 4 -0.88 -19.06 -21.39
CA VAL A 4 -1.26 -18.48 -22.69
C VAL A 4 -2.74 -18.09 -22.70
N LYS A 5 -3.64 -18.94 -22.18
CA LYS A 5 -5.06 -18.62 -22.06
C LYS A 5 -5.30 -17.37 -21.21
N ASN A 6 -4.59 -17.24 -20.09
CA ASN A 6 -4.68 -16.06 -19.22
C ASN A 6 -4.16 -14.78 -19.89
N LEU A 7 -3.06 -14.87 -20.64
CA LEU A 7 -2.53 -13.74 -21.44
C LEU A 7 -3.51 -13.29 -22.51
N LEU A 8 -4.10 -14.23 -23.23
CA LEU A 8 -5.15 -13.92 -24.21
C LEU A 8 -6.39 -13.28 -23.57
N ALA A 9 -6.69 -13.63 -22.32
CA ALA A 9 -7.73 -12.98 -21.51
C ALA A 9 -7.28 -11.63 -20.91
N GLN A 10 -6.10 -11.11 -21.30
CA GLN A 10 -5.51 -9.86 -20.83
C GLN A 10 -5.23 -9.83 -19.32
N LYS A 11 -5.07 -11.00 -18.67
CA LYS A 11 -4.69 -11.05 -17.26
C LYS A 11 -3.26 -10.51 -17.10
N PRO A 12 -3.01 -9.58 -16.15
CA PRO A 12 -1.66 -9.06 -15.89
C PRO A 12 -0.65 -10.16 -15.67
N ILE A 13 0.53 -10.03 -16.27
CA ILE A 13 1.59 -11.04 -16.15
C ILE A 13 1.97 -11.27 -14.69
N GLN A 14 1.96 -10.24 -13.87
CA GLN A 14 2.26 -10.31 -12.44
C GLN A 14 1.32 -11.29 -11.71
N TYR A 15 0.02 -11.29 -12.02
CA TYR A 15 -0.92 -12.25 -11.44
C TYR A 15 -0.78 -13.65 -12.01
N ILE A 16 -0.30 -13.78 -13.26
CA ILE A 16 -0.05 -15.09 -13.87
C ILE A 16 1.13 -15.79 -13.21
N ILE A 17 2.21 -15.03 -12.93
CA ILE A 17 3.42 -15.53 -12.28
C ILE A 17 3.37 -15.45 -10.76
N GLY A 18 2.37 -14.73 -10.20
CA GLY A 18 2.20 -14.52 -8.77
C GLY A 18 3.26 -13.64 -8.13
N LYS A 19 3.96 -12.80 -8.93
CA LYS A 19 5.06 -11.96 -8.46
C LYS A 19 5.07 -10.60 -9.13
N SER A 20 5.49 -9.58 -8.38
CA SER A 20 5.81 -8.25 -8.87
C SER A 20 7.15 -7.79 -8.32
N PHE A 21 7.81 -6.91 -9.06
CA PHE A 21 9.04 -6.24 -8.61
C PHE A 21 8.67 -4.82 -8.22
N PHE A 22 9.27 -4.34 -7.13
CA PHE A 22 9.10 -2.98 -6.64
C PHE A 22 10.40 -2.58 -5.94
N ARG A 23 11.09 -1.55 -6.47
CA ARG A 23 12.45 -1.22 -6.03
C ARG A 23 13.35 -2.48 -6.00
N SER A 24 14.02 -2.75 -4.88
CA SER A 24 14.84 -3.95 -4.69
C SER A 24 14.07 -5.16 -4.16
N LEU A 25 12.73 -5.12 -4.16
CA LEU A 25 11.88 -6.16 -3.58
C LEU A 25 11.32 -7.11 -4.65
N THR A 26 11.18 -8.37 -4.28
CA THR A 26 10.34 -9.32 -5.00
C THR A 26 9.13 -9.64 -4.13
N LEU A 27 7.96 -9.18 -4.55
CA LEU A 27 6.70 -9.32 -3.82
C LEU A 27 5.81 -10.40 -4.45
N ASN A 28 5.15 -11.19 -3.63
CA ASN A 28 4.04 -12.02 -4.08
C ASN A 28 2.83 -11.10 -4.29
N VAL A 29 2.09 -11.34 -5.36
CA VAL A 29 0.85 -10.62 -5.68
C VAL A 29 -0.20 -11.57 -6.20
N ASN A 30 -1.45 -11.26 -5.96
CA ASN A 30 -2.62 -11.95 -6.48
C ASN A 30 -3.74 -10.92 -6.77
N GLU A 31 -4.89 -11.37 -7.23
CA GLU A 31 -6.01 -10.52 -7.63
C GLU A 31 -6.64 -9.72 -6.46
N ASN A 32 -6.25 -9.98 -5.21
CA ASN A 32 -6.74 -9.25 -4.04
C ASN A 32 -5.94 -7.98 -3.75
N VAL A 33 -4.77 -7.80 -4.35
CA VAL A 33 -3.92 -6.62 -4.10
C VAL A 33 -3.60 -5.89 -5.40
N LEU A 34 -3.56 -4.56 -5.33
CA LEU A 34 -3.08 -3.74 -6.45
C LEU A 34 -1.64 -4.15 -6.81
N ILE A 35 -1.38 -4.30 -8.10
CA ILE A 35 0.00 -4.48 -8.58
C ILE A 35 0.78 -3.20 -8.27
N PRO A 36 1.90 -3.29 -7.53
CA PRO A 36 2.73 -2.12 -7.23
C PRO A 36 3.07 -1.30 -8.47
N ARG A 37 2.93 0.02 -8.38
CA ARG A 37 3.14 0.95 -9.49
C ARG A 37 4.50 1.64 -9.37
N PRO A 38 5.19 1.92 -10.49
CA PRO A 38 6.48 2.63 -10.47
C PRO A 38 6.40 4.00 -9.77
N GLU A 39 5.30 4.74 -9.95
CA GLU A 39 5.09 6.06 -9.34
C GLU A 39 5.05 5.99 -7.80
N THR A 40 4.67 4.83 -7.25
CA THR A 40 4.72 4.60 -5.80
C THR A 40 6.14 4.45 -5.27
N GLU A 41 7.11 4.14 -6.12
CA GLU A 41 8.54 4.11 -5.74
C GLU A 41 9.04 5.52 -5.39
N GLU A 42 8.60 6.55 -6.11
CA GLU A 42 8.94 7.95 -5.83
C GLU A 42 8.44 8.39 -4.44
N LEU A 43 7.23 7.96 -4.05
CA LEU A 43 6.70 8.22 -2.72
C LEU A 43 7.60 7.61 -1.62
N VAL A 44 8.09 6.38 -1.84
CA VAL A 44 9.03 5.75 -0.91
C VAL A 44 10.37 6.50 -0.88
N ASP A 45 10.86 6.96 -2.04
CA ASP A 45 12.11 7.72 -2.11
C ASP A 45 12.03 9.01 -1.30
N TRP A 46 10.96 9.79 -1.40
CA TRP A 46 10.76 11.00 -0.60
C TRP A 46 10.82 10.71 0.90
N VAL A 47 10.10 9.69 1.37
CA VAL A 47 10.14 9.33 2.80
C VAL A 47 11.54 8.86 3.21
N VAL A 48 12.24 8.10 2.38
CA VAL A 48 13.59 7.62 2.67
C VAL A 48 14.58 8.77 2.71
N GLU A 49 14.52 9.73 1.80
CA GLU A 49 15.39 10.91 1.78
C GLU A 49 15.21 11.75 3.03
N ASP A 50 13.95 12.02 3.42
CA ASP A 50 13.63 12.85 4.57
C ASP A 50 14.02 12.20 5.90
N PHE A 51 13.89 10.86 6.02
CA PHE A 51 14.00 10.19 7.33
C PHE A 51 15.23 9.29 7.50
N ARG A 52 16.06 9.08 6.48
CA ARG A 52 17.26 8.21 6.55
C ARG A 52 18.25 8.61 7.65
N ASN A 53 18.43 9.91 7.85
CA ASN A 53 19.41 10.48 8.77
C ASN A 53 18.79 11.16 10.01
N ILE A 54 17.48 10.99 10.23
CA ILE A 54 16.78 11.62 11.35
C ILE A 54 16.93 10.78 12.62
N TYR A 55 17.16 11.46 13.75
CA TYR A 55 17.19 10.94 15.11
C TYR A 55 16.27 11.74 16.01
N PRO A 56 15.61 11.13 17.01
CA PRO A 56 15.55 9.70 17.31
C PRO A 56 14.79 8.89 16.24
N LYS A 57 14.70 7.55 16.44
CA LYS A 57 13.93 6.66 15.56
C LYS A 57 12.48 7.15 15.43
N LYS A 58 11.91 6.95 14.27
CA LYS A 58 10.56 7.39 13.90
C LYS A 58 9.59 6.22 13.78
N ASN A 59 8.34 6.47 14.10
CA ASN A 59 7.21 5.59 13.87
C ASN A 59 6.54 5.97 12.54
N ILE A 60 6.56 5.07 11.58
CA ILE A 60 6.01 5.28 10.24
C ILE A 60 4.82 4.35 10.06
N ILE A 61 3.71 4.82 9.55
CA ILE A 61 2.54 3.99 9.25
C ILE A 61 2.17 4.06 7.77
N ASP A 62 2.00 2.89 7.16
CA ASP A 62 1.49 2.69 5.80
C ASP A 62 0.00 2.33 5.88
N VAL A 63 -0.87 3.20 5.37
CA VAL A 63 -2.34 3.04 5.42
C VAL A 63 -2.84 2.49 4.09
N GLY A 64 -3.50 1.32 4.12
CA GLY A 64 -3.92 0.59 2.93
C GLY A 64 -2.72 -0.10 2.26
N THR A 65 -2.02 -0.93 3.03
CA THR A 65 -0.70 -1.46 2.64
C THR A 65 -0.72 -2.38 1.42
N GLY A 66 -1.85 -3.02 1.12
CA GLY A 66 -1.97 -3.93 -0.01
C GLY A 66 -0.91 -5.04 0.00
N SER A 67 -0.09 -5.11 -1.02
CA SER A 67 1.02 -6.08 -1.10
C SER A 67 2.13 -5.87 -0.07
N GLY A 68 2.10 -4.76 0.68
CA GLY A 68 3.14 -4.34 1.60
C GLY A 68 4.29 -3.58 0.93
N CYS A 69 4.17 -3.18 -0.32
CA CYS A 69 5.29 -2.63 -1.10
C CYS A 69 5.91 -1.38 -0.47
N ILE A 70 5.10 -0.45 0.05
CA ILE A 70 5.57 0.77 0.74
C ILE A 70 6.21 0.39 2.08
N ALA A 71 5.43 -0.26 2.97
CA ALA A 71 5.88 -0.60 4.32
C ALA A 71 7.17 -1.43 4.34
N ILE A 72 7.27 -2.43 3.45
CA ILE A 72 8.43 -3.33 3.35
C ILE A 72 9.65 -2.57 2.82
N SER A 73 9.47 -1.69 1.83
CA SER A 73 10.57 -0.84 1.33
C SER A 73 11.08 0.09 2.43
N LEU A 74 10.18 0.77 3.15
CA LEU A 74 10.56 1.66 4.25
C LEU A 74 11.29 0.91 5.37
N ALA A 75 10.79 -0.27 5.77
CA ALA A 75 11.45 -1.10 6.78
C ALA A 75 12.84 -1.59 6.33
N LYS A 76 13.03 -1.82 5.04
CA LYS A 76 14.33 -2.25 4.47
C LYS A 76 15.35 -1.12 4.44
N GLU A 77 14.92 0.07 4.06
CA GLU A 77 15.78 1.25 3.91
C GLU A 77 16.02 1.98 5.24
N LEU A 78 14.99 2.09 6.08
CA LEU A 78 14.99 2.84 7.32
C LEU A 78 15.06 1.90 8.54
N LYS A 79 16.09 1.07 8.61
CA LYS A 79 16.23 -0.04 9.58
C LYS A 79 16.11 0.34 11.06
N ARG A 80 16.29 1.61 11.41
CA ARG A 80 16.19 2.11 12.79
C ARG A 80 14.78 2.48 13.18
N ASN A 81 13.91 2.73 12.19
CA ASN A 81 12.54 3.17 12.39
C ASN A 81 11.61 1.99 12.65
N ILE A 82 10.47 2.26 13.25
CA ILE A 82 9.41 1.27 13.42
C ILE A 82 8.38 1.50 12.32
N VAL A 83 8.14 0.48 11.53
CA VAL A 83 7.14 0.54 10.46
C VAL A 83 5.91 -0.26 10.87
N TYR A 84 4.77 0.41 10.78
CA TYR A 84 3.45 -0.14 10.93
C TYR A 84 2.78 -0.18 9.56
N ALA A 85 1.91 -1.16 9.35
CA ALA A 85 1.15 -1.30 8.13
C ALA A 85 -0.26 -1.78 8.45
N LEU A 86 -1.25 -1.23 7.80
CA LEU A 86 -2.63 -1.63 8.02
C LEU A 86 -3.39 -1.82 6.71
N ASP A 87 -4.35 -2.73 6.78
CA ASP A 87 -5.33 -2.99 5.74
C ASP A 87 -6.61 -3.49 6.39
N ASN A 88 -7.72 -3.50 5.66
CA ASN A 88 -9.03 -3.95 6.17
C ASN A 88 -9.30 -5.44 5.95
N ASP A 89 -8.49 -6.13 5.15
CA ASP A 89 -8.67 -7.54 4.77
C ASP A 89 -7.56 -8.43 5.32
N ASP A 90 -7.95 -9.55 5.95
CA ASP A 90 -7.00 -10.52 6.54
C ASP A 90 -6.16 -11.22 5.48
N ALA A 91 -6.72 -11.52 4.31
CA ALA A 91 -6.00 -12.21 3.24
C ALA A 91 -4.93 -11.29 2.61
N ILE A 92 -5.22 -9.98 2.52
CA ILE A 92 -4.25 -8.95 2.10
C ILE A 92 -3.11 -8.85 3.12
N LEU A 93 -3.44 -8.75 4.41
CA LEU A 93 -2.44 -8.68 5.48
C LEU A 93 -1.56 -9.93 5.55
N GLU A 94 -2.14 -11.11 5.35
CA GLU A 94 -1.36 -12.35 5.32
C GLU A 94 -0.38 -12.37 4.15
N LEU A 95 -0.79 -11.90 2.96
CA LEU A 95 0.09 -11.75 1.82
C LEU A 95 1.23 -10.75 2.10
N ALA A 96 0.91 -9.59 2.70
CA ALA A 96 1.90 -8.59 3.09
C ALA A 96 2.91 -9.12 4.13
N LYS A 97 2.46 -9.90 5.13
CA LYS A 97 3.34 -10.58 6.10
C LYS A 97 4.27 -11.58 5.42
N GLN A 98 3.76 -12.38 4.48
CA GLN A 98 4.59 -13.29 3.69
C GLN A 98 5.64 -12.53 2.87
N ASN A 99 5.28 -11.38 2.30
CA ASN A 99 6.20 -10.51 1.57
C ASN A 99 7.27 -9.91 2.49
N ALA A 100 6.92 -9.47 3.67
CA ALA A 100 7.87 -8.96 4.66
C ALA A 100 8.87 -10.05 5.07
N LYS A 101 8.39 -11.25 5.39
CA LYS A 101 9.22 -12.42 5.72
C LYS A 101 10.17 -12.77 4.57
N LYS A 102 9.67 -12.80 3.34
CA LYS A 102 10.46 -13.11 2.12
C LYS A 102 11.58 -12.11 1.88
N ASN A 103 11.37 -10.84 2.24
CA ASN A 103 12.35 -9.77 2.07
C ASN A 103 13.19 -9.50 3.34
N ASN A 104 13.06 -10.37 4.37
CA ASN A 104 13.80 -10.32 5.63
C ASN A 104 13.68 -8.97 6.37
N VAL A 105 12.48 -8.42 6.45
CA VAL A 105 12.18 -7.19 7.18
C VAL A 105 11.08 -7.41 8.21
N GLN A 106 11.10 -6.58 9.25
CA GLN A 106 10.07 -6.56 10.29
C GLN A 106 9.13 -5.37 10.07
N VAL A 107 7.84 -5.66 9.96
CA VAL A 107 6.74 -4.69 9.87
C VAL A 107 5.66 -5.12 10.84
N ASN A 108 5.04 -4.16 11.54
CA ASN A 108 3.94 -4.41 12.47
C ASN A 108 2.61 -4.27 11.71
N PHE A 109 1.93 -5.37 11.45
CA PHE A 109 0.70 -5.40 10.68
C PHE A 109 -0.53 -5.37 11.57
N PHE A 110 -1.52 -4.53 11.23
CA PHE A 110 -2.80 -4.42 11.92
C PHE A 110 -3.96 -4.53 10.94
N LYS A 111 -5.00 -5.28 11.33
CA LYS A 111 -6.28 -5.22 10.63
C LYS A 111 -7.04 -3.99 11.08
N LYS A 112 -7.30 -3.06 10.17
CA LYS A 112 -8.04 -1.85 10.46
C LYS A 112 -8.70 -1.29 9.21
N ASP A 113 -10.00 -1.01 9.32
CA ASP A 113 -10.70 -0.24 8.31
C ASP A 113 -10.36 1.25 8.46
N ILE A 114 -10.07 1.90 7.35
CA ILE A 114 -9.72 3.34 7.31
C ILE A 114 -10.84 4.22 7.89
N ASN A 115 -12.10 3.81 7.80
CA ASN A 115 -13.24 4.53 8.40
C ASN A 115 -13.16 4.57 9.93
N PHE A 116 -12.42 3.67 10.55
CA PHE A 116 -12.22 3.57 12.01
C PHE A 116 -10.78 3.83 12.43
N LEU A 117 -9.99 4.47 11.59
CA LEU A 117 -8.56 4.71 11.81
C LEU A 117 -8.29 5.49 13.09
N ASN A 118 -9.14 6.46 13.43
CA ASN A 118 -9.03 7.29 14.63
C ASN A 118 -9.09 6.49 15.95
N SER A 119 -9.58 5.25 15.94
CA SER A 119 -9.52 4.37 17.11
C SER A 119 -8.17 3.67 17.30
N LEU A 120 -7.21 3.87 16.41
CA LEU A 120 -5.85 3.36 16.53
C LEU A 120 -5.00 4.41 17.29
N ASN A 121 -4.85 4.21 18.58
CA ASN A 121 -4.08 5.12 19.44
C ASN A 121 -2.57 4.81 19.35
N LEU A 122 -1.95 5.20 18.23
CA LEU A 122 -0.52 5.09 17.99
C LEU A 122 0.07 6.49 17.77
N LYS A 123 1.12 6.80 18.49
CA LYS A 123 1.94 7.99 18.24
C LYS A 123 2.81 7.75 17.00
N ILE A 124 2.59 8.53 15.98
CA ILE A 124 3.18 8.37 14.65
C ILE A 124 3.95 9.63 14.28
N ASP A 125 5.08 9.47 13.64
CA ASP A 125 5.87 10.57 13.10
C ASP A 125 5.59 10.77 11.59
N VAL A 126 5.24 9.71 10.86
CA VAL A 126 5.01 9.74 9.42
C VAL A 126 3.81 8.88 9.06
N VAL A 127 2.87 9.46 8.32
CA VAL A 127 1.75 8.72 7.71
C VAL A 127 1.99 8.67 6.21
N VAL A 128 2.03 7.47 5.65
CA VAL A 128 2.19 7.23 4.21
C VAL A 128 0.99 6.44 3.71
N SER A 129 0.52 6.74 2.51
CA SER A 129 -0.57 5.99 1.89
C SER A 129 -0.59 6.23 0.39
N ASN A 130 -0.97 5.21 -0.35
CA ASN A 130 -1.42 5.30 -1.74
C ASN A 130 -2.87 4.82 -1.82
N PRO A 131 -3.84 5.61 -1.38
CA PRO A 131 -5.24 5.20 -1.29
C PRO A 131 -5.91 5.22 -2.66
N PRO A 132 -7.10 4.60 -2.82
CA PRO A 132 -7.91 4.71 -4.02
C PRO A 132 -8.25 6.18 -4.32
N TYR A 133 -8.08 6.60 -5.59
CA TYR A 133 -8.33 7.98 -6.02
C TYR A 133 -8.98 8.10 -7.41
N VAL A 134 -9.10 7.01 -8.16
CA VAL A 134 -9.71 7.03 -9.49
C VAL A 134 -11.24 7.06 -9.35
N LEU A 135 -11.88 7.99 -10.03
CA LEU A 135 -13.34 8.12 -10.00
C LEU A 135 -14.03 6.98 -10.75
N ASN A 136 -15.20 6.53 -10.28
CA ASN A 136 -15.95 5.48 -10.96
C ASN A 136 -16.31 5.87 -12.41
N LYS A 137 -16.61 7.14 -12.69
CA LYS A 137 -16.87 7.65 -14.05
C LYS A 137 -15.68 7.54 -15.01
N GLU A 138 -14.46 7.41 -14.48
CA GLU A 138 -13.22 7.27 -15.29
C GLU A 138 -12.98 5.84 -15.75
N LYS A 139 -13.73 4.84 -15.24
CA LYS A 139 -13.66 3.43 -15.65
C LYS A 139 -13.67 3.25 -17.16
N LYS A 140 -14.50 4.04 -17.87
CA LYS A 140 -14.62 3.97 -19.33
C LYS A 140 -13.32 4.27 -20.10
N ASN A 141 -12.37 4.96 -19.46
CA ASN A 141 -11.11 5.36 -20.06
C ASN A 141 -9.96 4.42 -19.66
N MET A 142 -10.22 3.44 -18.80
CA MET A 142 -9.19 2.55 -18.29
C MET A 142 -8.98 1.32 -19.17
N LYS A 143 -7.77 0.76 -19.11
CA LYS A 143 -7.43 -0.46 -19.82
C LYS A 143 -8.22 -1.65 -19.27
N LEU A 144 -8.66 -2.53 -20.17
CA LEU A 144 -9.47 -3.70 -19.82
C LEU A 144 -8.78 -4.67 -18.84
N ASN A 145 -7.45 -4.79 -18.91
CA ASN A 145 -6.69 -5.65 -17.99
C ASN A 145 -6.83 -5.18 -16.54
N VAL A 146 -6.82 -3.86 -16.29
CA VAL A 146 -7.04 -3.28 -14.96
C VAL A 146 -8.48 -3.53 -14.52
N LEU A 147 -9.45 -3.15 -15.35
CA LEU A 147 -10.87 -3.29 -15.02
C LEU A 147 -11.33 -4.72 -14.74
N LYS A 148 -10.72 -5.71 -15.41
CA LYS A 148 -11.15 -7.11 -15.31
C LYS A 148 -10.44 -7.89 -14.22
N HIS A 149 -9.26 -7.47 -13.82
CA HIS A 149 -8.38 -8.32 -13.04
C HIS A 149 -7.83 -7.68 -11.77
N GLU A 150 -7.77 -6.35 -11.68
CA GLU A 150 -7.28 -5.70 -10.47
C GLU A 150 -8.42 -5.36 -9.50
N PRO A 151 -8.16 -5.34 -8.18
CA PRO A 151 -9.20 -5.12 -7.19
C PRO A 151 -9.75 -3.70 -7.26
N HIS A 152 -11.03 -3.56 -7.55
CA HIS A 152 -11.68 -2.26 -7.71
C HIS A 152 -11.63 -1.40 -6.44
N GLU A 153 -11.68 -2.03 -5.28
CA GLU A 153 -11.61 -1.35 -3.98
C GLU A 153 -10.28 -0.65 -3.73
N ALA A 154 -9.20 -1.14 -4.37
CA ALA A 154 -7.88 -0.53 -4.29
C ALA A 154 -7.66 0.60 -5.32
N ILE A 155 -8.60 0.80 -6.26
CA ILE A 155 -8.44 1.75 -7.37
C ILE A 155 -9.47 2.86 -7.31
N PHE A 156 -10.74 2.51 -7.08
CA PHE A 156 -11.87 3.41 -7.32
C PHE A 156 -12.43 4.03 -6.05
N VAL A 157 -12.79 5.30 -6.19
CA VAL A 157 -13.52 6.06 -5.18
C VAL A 157 -14.86 6.54 -5.75
N ASN A 158 -15.81 6.84 -4.87
CA ASN A 158 -17.12 7.37 -5.27
C ASN A 158 -16.95 8.74 -5.95
N ASP A 159 -17.67 8.95 -7.06
CA ASP A 159 -17.68 10.20 -7.81
C ASP A 159 -18.18 11.40 -6.99
N GLU A 160 -19.07 11.15 -6.02
CA GLU A 160 -19.62 12.19 -5.13
C GLU A 160 -18.63 12.60 -4.03
N ASP A 161 -17.63 11.77 -3.72
CA ASP A 161 -16.67 12.01 -2.66
C ASP A 161 -15.25 11.56 -3.03
N PRO A 162 -14.60 12.24 -3.98
CA PRO A 162 -13.28 11.85 -4.51
C PRO A 162 -12.16 11.93 -3.48
N LEU A 163 -12.31 12.73 -2.45
CA LEU A 163 -11.28 12.96 -1.41
C LEU A 163 -11.54 12.19 -0.11
N LYS A 164 -12.49 11.25 -0.11
CA LYS A 164 -12.88 10.50 1.10
C LYS A 164 -11.68 9.95 1.86
N PHE A 165 -10.84 9.18 1.20
CA PHE A 165 -9.73 8.50 1.85
C PHE A 165 -8.66 9.49 2.34
N TYR A 166 -8.39 10.54 1.58
CA TYR A 166 -7.46 11.60 1.99
C TYR A 166 -7.93 12.33 3.26
N ARG A 167 -9.25 12.63 3.36
CA ARG A 167 -9.80 13.24 4.59
C ARG A 167 -9.67 12.34 5.79
N LEU A 168 -10.01 11.05 5.66
CA LEU A 168 -9.89 10.08 6.75
C LEU A 168 -8.45 9.94 7.24
N ILE A 169 -7.48 9.90 6.32
CA ILE A 169 -6.06 9.85 6.65
C ILE A 169 -5.61 11.14 7.33
N LEU A 170 -6.03 12.30 6.80
CA LEU A 170 -5.71 13.60 7.38
C LEU A 170 -6.28 13.77 8.80
N ASP A 171 -7.51 13.33 9.02
CA ASP A 171 -8.14 13.41 10.35
C ASP A 171 -7.42 12.51 11.37
N TYR A 172 -6.99 11.32 10.94
CA TYR A 172 -6.12 10.46 11.76
C TYR A 172 -4.77 11.15 12.06
N ALA A 173 -4.13 11.71 11.05
CA ALA A 173 -2.85 12.40 11.19
C ALA A 173 -2.94 13.56 12.18
N LYS A 174 -3.98 14.40 12.10
CA LYS A 174 -4.20 15.51 13.05
C LYS A 174 -4.26 15.08 14.52
N LEU A 175 -4.77 13.88 14.78
CA LEU A 175 -4.96 13.36 16.14
C LEU A 175 -3.73 12.61 16.67
N ASN A 176 -2.97 11.98 15.80
CA ASN A 176 -1.95 10.98 16.17
C ASN A 176 -0.53 11.35 15.72
N LEU A 177 -0.38 12.33 14.82
CA LEU A 177 0.94 12.76 14.38
C LEU A 177 1.64 13.53 15.51
N GLU A 178 2.90 13.23 15.76
CA GLU A 178 3.74 13.96 16.71
C GLU A 178 4.00 15.38 16.18
N LYS A 179 4.26 16.33 17.10
CA LYS A 179 4.45 17.76 16.75
C LYS A 179 5.60 18.03 15.77
N SER A 180 6.52 17.09 15.67
CA SER A 180 7.67 17.13 14.74
C SER A 180 7.53 16.15 13.58
N GLY A 181 6.36 15.60 13.40
CA GLY A 181 6.02 14.67 12.32
C GLY A 181 5.49 15.37 11.08
#